data_b674476b7d1a312df0b891cb06116d1b
#
_entry.id   b674476b7d1a312df0b891cb06116d1b
#
_cell.length_a   1.000
_cell.length_b   1.000
_cell.length_c   1.000
_cell.angle_alpha   90.00
_cell.angle_beta   90.00
_cell.angle_gamma   90.00
#
_symmetry.space_group_name_H-M   'P 1'
#
loop_
_entity.id
_entity.type
_entity.pdbx_description
1 polymer ?
#
loop_
_entity_poly.entity_id
_entity_poly.type
_entity_poly.pdbx_seq_one_letter_code
_entity_poly.pdbx_strand_id
1 'polypeptide(L)'
;YSQSIKKVDFVNRIVTTKNGNIYQAEKIIFTIPWTSVDEFYGMPDDIEKMIPQLKHNAVEIRYYPDNLETNAHWIYYPDLTLPYHRILVRPNFCLNSRGYWTETNAERTDMFSSQDSDKFCYMNQYAYPLNTIDKPYVMKKLLIWAESNQVYGLGRWGEHQHYNSDVTVERAMNLAEKLIEK
;
A
#
# COMPACT_ATOMS: atom_id res chain seq x y z
N TYR A 1 -3.95 5.35 -15.52
CA TYR A 1 -3.60 4.03 -15.00
C TYR A 1 -2.15 3.70 -15.39
N SER A 2 -1.50 2.77 -14.65
CA SER A 2 -0.13 2.29 -14.91
C SER A 2 0.94 3.40 -14.99
N GLN A 3 0.80 4.43 -14.15
CA GLN A 3 1.76 5.53 -14.08
C GLN A 3 2.25 5.69 -12.64
N SER A 4 3.57 5.65 -12.46
CA SER A 4 4.20 5.96 -11.18
C SER A 4 4.44 7.46 -11.05
N ILE A 5 4.25 8.00 -9.86
CA ILE A 5 4.48 9.41 -9.57
C ILE A 5 5.97 9.63 -9.36
N LYS A 6 6.51 10.64 -10.02
CA LYS A 6 7.88 11.11 -9.84
C LYS A 6 7.93 12.26 -8.85
N LYS A 7 7.08 13.28 -9.07
CA LYS A 7 7.12 14.53 -8.31
C LYS A 7 5.71 15.02 -7.96
N VAL A 8 5.56 15.57 -6.76
CA VAL A 8 4.40 16.35 -6.34
C VAL A 8 4.82 17.77 -6.00
N ASP A 9 4.28 18.75 -6.70
CA ASP A 9 4.46 20.18 -6.44
C ASP A 9 3.23 20.69 -5.67
N PHE A 10 3.43 20.97 -4.39
CA PHE A 10 2.36 21.42 -3.49
C PHE A 10 2.00 22.89 -3.73
N VAL A 11 2.92 23.71 -4.20
CA VAL A 11 2.68 25.14 -4.45
C VAL A 11 1.73 25.33 -5.64
N ASN A 12 2.01 24.62 -6.73
CA ASN A 12 1.24 24.73 -7.98
C ASN A 12 0.18 23.63 -8.12
N ARG A 13 0.14 22.68 -7.20
CA ARG A 13 -0.72 21.47 -7.23
C ARG A 13 -0.56 20.70 -8.54
N ILE A 14 0.70 20.42 -8.87
CA ILE A 14 1.09 19.68 -10.06
C ILE A 14 1.65 18.32 -9.66
N VAL A 15 1.21 17.28 -10.35
CA VAL A 15 1.75 15.92 -10.24
C VAL A 15 2.45 15.58 -11.55
N THR A 16 3.72 15.17 -11.45
CA THR A 16 4.51 14.70 -12.60
C THR A 16 4.74 13.20 -12.45
N THR A 17 4.48 12.45 -13.50
CA THR A 17 4.72 11.00 -13.53
C THR A 17 6.12 10.66 -14.00
N LYS A 18 6.57 9.42 -13.76
CA LYS A 18 7.88 8.94 -14.27
C LYS A 18 7.95 8.91 -15.80
N ASN A 19 6.81 8.84 -16.47
CA ASN A 19 6.72 8.91 -17.93
C ASN A 19 6.68 10.37 -18.47
N GLY A 20 6.80 11.37 -17.59
CA GLY A 20 6.82 12.77 -17.97
C GLY A 20 5.45 13.44 -18.15
N ASN A 21 4.35 12.73 -17.90
CA ASN A 21 3.03 13.35 -17.95
C ASN A 21 2.84 14.30 -16.76
N ILE A 22 2.16 15.41 -17.01
CA ILE A 22 1.91 16.47 -16.03
C ILE A 22 0.42 16.63 -15.85
N TYR A 23 -0.02 16.65 -14.59
CA TYR A 23 -1.42 16.85 -14.20
C TYR A 23 -1.50 17.99 -13.18
N GLN A 24 -2.42 18.90 -13.38
CA GLN A 24 -2.71 19.99 -12.45
C GLN A 24 -4.15 19.89 -11.99
N ALA A 25 -4.41 20.14 -10.70
CA ALA A 25 -5.74 20.10 -10.11
C ALA A 25 -5.88 21.13 -8.98
N GLU A 26 -7.09 21.54 -8.67
CA GLU A 26 -7.37 22.41 -7.53
C GLU A 26 -7.18 21.68 -6.19
N LYS A 27 -7.50 20.38 -6.18
CA LYS A 27 -7.37 19.49 -5.00
C LYS A 27 -6.74 18.18 -5.43
N ILE A 28 -5.88 17.63 -4.60
CA ILE A 28 -5.23 16.33 -4.83
C ILE A 28 -5.66 15.37 -3.72
N ILE A 29 -6.22 14.21 -4.08
CA ILE A 29 -6.48 13.11 -3.14
C ILE A 29 -5.31 12.13 -3.24
N PHE A 30 -4.55 12.03 -2.16
CA PHE A 30 -3.33 11.24 -2.10
C PHE A 30 -3.64 9.85 -1.51
N THR A 31 -3.68 8.81 -2.36
CA THR A 31 -4.05 7.44 -1.98
C THR A 31 -2.90 6.45 -2.12
N ILE A 32 -1.72 6.90 -2.50
CA ILE A 32 -0.52 6.09 -2.67
C ILE A 32 0.41 6.24 -1.44
N PRO A 33 1.40 5.34 -1.25
CA PRO A 33 2.39 5.53 -0.20
C PRO A 33 3.20 6.82 -0.41
N TRP A 34 3.34 7.63 0.63
CA TRP A 34 4.16 8.84 0.59
C TRP A 34 5.60 8.53 0.21
N THR A 35 6.11 7.38 0.66
CA THR A 35 7.46 6.88 0.36
C THR A 35 7.64 6.41 -1.09
N SER A 36 6.59 6.35 -1.91
CA SER A 36 6.66 5.95 -3.32
C SER A 36 6.89 7.12 -4.30
N VAL A 37 6.90 8.35 -3.79
CA VAL A 37 7.16 9.57 -4.57
C VAL A 37 8.63 9.93 -4.45
N ASP A 38 9.28 10.22 -5.58
CA ASP A 38 10.72 10.47 -5.60
C ASP A 38 11.06 11.90 -5.14
N GLU A 39 10.16 12.88 -5.37
CA GLU A 39 10.43 14.31 -5.13
C GLU A 39 9.18 15.07 -4.65
N PHE A 40 9.34 15.89 -3.63
CA PHE A 40 8.31 16.80 -3.12
C PHE A 40 8.80 18.25 -3.26
N TYR A 41 8.06 19.09 -3.99
CA TYR A 41 8.37 20.50 -4.11
C TYR A 41 7.41 21.35 -3.27
N GLY A 42 7.97 22.27 -2.50
CA GLY A 42 7.22 23.14 -1.60
C GLY A 42 6.87 22.50 -0.26
N MET A 43 7.33 21.27 0.02
CA MET A 43 7.22 20.63 1.33
C MET A 43 8.31 21.20 2.26
N PRO A 44 8.00 21.55 3.54
CA PRO A 44 9.00 21.92 4.52
C PRO A 44 9.98 20.78 4.80
N ASP A 45 11.26 21.09 4.90
CA ASP A 45 12.34 20.13 5.13
C ASP A 45 12.13 19.22 6.35
N ASP A 46 11.55 19.76 7.42
CA ASP A 46 11.29 19.01 8.64
C ASP A 46 10.17 17.97 8.46
N ILE A 47 9.23 18.20 7.56
CA ILE A 47 8.19 17.23 7.19
C ILE A 47 8.74 16.20 6.20
N GLU A 48 9.45 16.64 5.17
CA GLU A 48 10.00 15.75 4.16
C GLU A 48 10.95 14.71 4.78
N LYS A 49 11.81 15.13 5.70
CA LYS A 49 12.72 14.24 6.46
C LYS A 49 12.01 13.20 7.33
N MET A 50 10.73 13.37 7.61
CA MET A 50 9.94 12.38 8.36
C MET A 50 9.38 11.26 7.47
N ILE A 51 9.17 11.49 6.17
CA ILE A 51 8.55 10.52 5.26
C ILE A 51 9.26 9.16 5.27
N PRO A 52 10.61 9.06 5.26
CA PRO A 52 11.32 7.77 5.33
C PRO A 52 11.07 6.98 6.63
N GLN A 53 10.49 7.59 7.68
CA GLN A 53 10.13 6.92 8.92
C GLN A 53 8.82 6.11 8.77
N LEU A 54 8.03 6.36 7.72
CA LEU A 54 6.82 5.62 7.40
C LEU A 54 7.17 4.24 6.85
N LYS A 55 7.29 3.27 7.74
CA LYS A 55 7.68 1.91 7.41
C LYS A 55 6.50 1.09 6.90
N HIS A 56 6.80 0.16 6.01
CA HIS A 56 5.85 -0.81 5.48
C HIS A 56 6.56 -2.16 5.30
N ASN A 57 5.78 -3.22 5.15
CA ASN A 57 6.31 -4.50 4.72
C ASN A 57 5.90 -4.80 3.27
N ALA A 58 6.71 -5.62 2.62
CA ALA A 58 6.42 -6.23 1.34
C ALA A 58 6.12 -7.72 1.53
N VAL A 59 5.33 -8.28 0.62
CA VAL A 59 4.92 -9.69 0.65
C VAL A 59 5.12 -10.29 -0.74
N GLU A 60 5.82 -11.41 -0.79
CA GLU A 60 5.88 -12.24 -1.98
C GLU A 60 4.66 -13.17 -2.00
N ILE A 61 3.99 -13.22 -3.14
CA ILE A 61 2.83 -14.08 -3.38
C ILE A 61 3.21 -15.09 -4.45
N ARG A 62 3.04 -16.39 -4.14
CA ARG A 62 3.30 -17.49 -5.10
C ARG A 62 2.04 -18.29 -5.33
N TYR A 63 1.79 -18.64 -6.59
CA TYR A 63 0.68 -19.49 -6.98
C TYR A 63 1.12 -20.95 -7.14
N TYR A 64 0.30 -21.84 -6.61
CA TYR A 64 0.44 -23.29 -6.75
C TYR A 64 -0.83 -23.87 -7.40
N PRO A 65 -0.72 -24.66 -8.48
CA PRO A 65 -1.88 -25.15 -9.22
C PRO A 65 -2.59 -26.35 -8.55
N ASP A 66 -1.97 -26.96 -7.55
CA ASP A 66 -2.52 -28.10 -6.82
C ASP A 66 -3.64 -27.65 -5.88
N ASN A 67 -4.66 -28.49 -5.70
CA ASN A 67 -5.73 -28.21 -4.78
C ASN A 67 -5.38 -28.66 -3.36
N LEU A 68 -5.83 -27.91 -2.39
CA LEU A 68 -5.80 -28.27 -0.98
C LEU A 68 -7.20 -28.75 -0.55
N GLU A 69 -7.26 -29.92 0.07
CA GLU A 69 -8.52 -30.46 0.61
C GLU A 69 -8.82 -29.80 1.96
N THR A 70 -9.50 -28.66 1.91
CA THR A 70 -9.93 -27.90 3.07
C THR A 70 -11.12 -27.01 2.72
N ASN A 71 -11.96 -26.71 3.72
CA ASN A 71 -13.02 -25.71 3.61
C ASN A 71 -12.58 -24.31 4.03
N ALA A 72 -11.34 -24.15 4.48
CA ALA A 72 -10.82 -22.84 4.89
C ALA A 72 -10.57 -21.96 3.66
N HIS A 73 -10.97 -20.69 3.73
CA HIS A 73 -10.66 -19.69 2.71
C HIS A 73 -9.20 -19.26 2.77
N TRP A 74 -8.66 -19.10 3.99
CA TRP A 74 -7.24 -18.88 4.26
C TRP A 74 -6.81 -19.60 5.53
N ILE A 75 -5.52 -19.91 5.59
CA ILE A 75 -4.90 -20.61 6.72
C ILE A 75 -3.67 -19.80 7.12
N TYR A 76 -3.55 -19.47 8.40
CA TYR A 76 -2.38 -18.78 8.96
C TYR A 76 -1.44 -19.79 9.57
N TYR A 77 -0.15 -19.59 9.35
CA TYR A 77 0.94 -20.41 9.89
C TYR A 77 1.85 -19.53 10.75
N PRO A 78 1.76 -19.64 12.06
CA PRO A 78 2.63 -18.87 12.97
C PRO A 78 4.04 -19.46 13.09
N ASP A 79 4.28 -20.65 12.56
CA ASP A 79 5.57 -21.33 12.61
C ASP A 79 6.59 -20.62 11.71
N LEU A 80 7.63 -20.10 12.35
CA LEU A 80 8.71 -19.37 11.67
C LEU A 80 9.65 -20.26 10.86
N THR A 81 9.56 -21.60 10.97
CA THR A 81 10.32 -22.54 10.13
C THR A 81 9.74 -22.70 8.75
N LEU A 82 8.44 -22.33 8.56
CA LEU A 82 7.80 -22.37 7.26
C LEU A 82 8.14 -21.11 6.44
N PRO A 83 8.28 -21.26 5.11
CA PRO A 83 8.60 -20.12 4.22
C PRO A 83 7.47 -19.10 4.15
N TYR A 84 6.24 -19.51 4.33
CA TYR A 84 5.05 -18.67 4.22
C TYR A 84 4.33 -18.56 5.57
N HIS A 85 3.64 -17.44 5.77
CA HIS A 85 2.85 -17.20 6.96
C HIS A 85 1.34 -17.34 6.72
N ARG A 86 0.91 -17.40 5.44
CA ARG A 86 -0.51 -17.54 5.07
C ARG A 86 -0.65 -18.28 3.75
N ILE A 87 -1.73 -19.07 3.65
CA ILE A 87 -2.23 -19.67 2.40
C ILE A 87 -3.64 -19.14 2.14
N LEU A 88 -3.95 -18.81 0.88
CA LEU A 88 -5.28 -18.50 0.40
C LEU A 88 -5.72 -19.62 -0.55
N VAL A 89 -6.84 -20.26 -0.21
CA VAL A 89 -7.36 -21.43 -0.95
C VAL A 89 -8.37 -20.95 -2.00
N ARG A 90 -7.92 -20.82 -3.22
CA ARG A 90 -8.67 -20.15 -4.29
C ARG A 90 -10.04 -20.78 -4.60
N PRO A 91 -10.22 -22.12 -4.66
CA PRO A 91 -11.54 -22.72 -4.89
C PRO A 91 -12.62 -22.32 -3.89
N ASN A 92 -12.24 -21.97 -2.67
CA ASN A 92 -13.17 -21.58 -1.63
C ASN A 92 -13.64 -20.11 -1.74
N PHE A 93 -12.97 -19.30 -2.55
CA PHE A 93 -13.37 -17.92 -2.87
C PHE A 93 -14.11 -17.81 -4.20
N CYS A 94 -13.78 -18.65 -5.18
CA CYS A 94 -14.26 -18.49 -6.55
C CYS A 94 -14.62 -19.84 -7.17
N LEU A 95 -15.86 -19.99 -7.61
CA LEU A 95 -16.33 -21.16 -8.30
C LEU A 95 -15.52 -21.43 -9.56
N ASN A 96 -15.29 -22.73 -9.87
CA ASN A 96 -14.52 -23.18 -11.04
C ASN A 96 -13.07 -22.73 -11.07
N SER A 97 -12.53 -22.32 -9.92
CA SER A 97 -11.11 -22.04 -9.79
C SER A 97 -10.35 -23.20 -9.17
N ARG A 98 -9.03 -23.18 -9.25
CA ARG A 98 -8.14 -24.21 -8.68
C ARG A 98 -6.90 -23.57 -8.08
N GLY A 99 -6.19 -24.34 -7.27
CA GLY A 99 -4.90 -23.94 -6.71
C GLY A 99 -5.02 -23.05 -5.47
N TYR A 100 -3.88 -22.66 -4.98
CA TYR A 100 -3.78 -21.79 -3.81
C TYR A 100 -2.63 -20.78 -3.96
N TRP A 101 -2.66 -19.78 -3.15
CA TRP A 101 -1.61 -18.75 -3.03
C TRP A 101 -0.92 -18.86 -1.68
N THR A 102 0.39 -18.75 -1.66
CA THR A 102 1.15 -18.54 -0.42
C THR A 102 1.59 -17.09 -0.31
N GLU A 103 1.67 -16.59 0.91
CA GLU A 103 2.24 -15.28 1.20
C GLU A 103 3.45 -15.43 2.12
N THR A 104 4.58 -14.88 1.67
CA THR A 104 5.86 -14.85 2.39
C THR A 104 6.25 -13.40 2.64
N ASN A 105 6.67 -13.06 3.88
CA ASN A 105 7.27 -11.76 4.11
C ASN A 105 8.53 -11.61 3.24
N ALA A 106 8.65 -10.49 2.53
CA ALA A 106 9.75 -10.27 1.58
C ALA A 106 11.14 -10.32 2.24
N GLU A 107 11.27 -9.95 3.52
CA GLU A 107 12.52 -10.06 4.28
C GLU A 107 12.97 -11.51 4.52
N ARG A 108 12.09 -12.47 4.26
CA ARG A 108 12.35 -13.91 4.47
C ARG A 108 12.45 -14.70 3.16
N THR A 109 12.24 -14.08 2.01
CA THR A 109 12.26 -14.76 0.71
C THR A 109 13.61 -15.42 0.42
N ASP A 110 14.71 -14.76 0.76
CA ASP A 110 16.05 -15.26 0.53
C ASP A 110 16.40 -16.54 1.35
N MET A 111 15.72 -16.72 2.48
CA MET A 111 15.88 -17.91 3.32
C MET A 111 15.29 -19.17 2.67
N PHE A 112 14.39 -18.97 1.71
CA PHE A 112 13.58 -20.02 1.10
C PHE A 112 13.59 -19.94 -0.44
N SER A 113 14.66 -19.39 -1.04
CA SER A 113 14.85 -19.36 -2.50
C SER A 113 14.79 -20.78 -3.02
N SER A 114 13.59 -21.23 -3.34
CA SER A 114 13.33 -22.58 -3.80
C SER A 114 13.59 -22.68 -5.30
N GLN A 115 14.01 -23.85 -5.71
CA GLN A 115 14.21 -24.33 -7.08
C GLN A 115 12.96 -24.30 -7.98
N ASP A 116 11.87 -23.67 -7.55
CA ASP A 116 10.59 -23.58 -8.26
C ASP A 116 10.51 -22.31 -9.12
N SER A 117 11.39 -22.21 -10.12
CA SER A 117 11.42 -21.10 -11.08
C SER A 117 10.18 -21.00 -12.00
N ASP A 118 9.35 -22.04 -12.05
CA ASP A 118 8.24 -22.15 -13.01
C ASP A 118 6.88 -21.69 -12.47
N LYS A 119 6.81 -21.24 -11.23
CA LYS A 119 5.53 -20.82 -10.61
C LYS A 119 5.35 -19.31 -10.71
N PHE A 120 4.11 -18.88 -10.95
CA PHE A 120 3.78 -17.45 -10.91
C PHE A 120 4.15 -16.88 -9.55
N CYS A 121 4.99 -15.86 -9.56
CA CYS A 121 5.44 -15.14 -8.39
C CYS A 121 5.19 -13.63 -8.59
N TYR A 122 4.64 -12.97 -7.59
CA TYR A 122 4.38 -11.55 -7.59
C TYR A 122 4.85 -10.93 -6.27
N MET A 123 5.66 -9.88 -6.36
CA MET A 123 6.09 -9.10 -5.21
C MET A 123 5.17 -7.90 -5.01
N ASN A 124 4.40 -7.91 -3.92
CA ASN A 124 3.67 -6.74 -3.46
C ASN A 124 4.58 -5.91 -2.54
N GLN A 125 5.19 -4.87 -3.10
CA GLN A 125 6.11 -3.99 -2.36
C GLN A 125 5.41 -3.24 -1.22
N TYR A 126 4.15 -2.92 -1.37
CA TYR A 126 3.36 -2.17 -0.39
C TYR A 126 2.20 -3.03 0.11
N ALA A 127 2.50 -4.04 0.92
CA ALA A 127 1.46 -4.92 1.46
C ALA A 127 0.73 -4.28 2.64
N TYR A 128 1.48 -3.85 3.67
CA TYR A 128 0.91 -3.26 4.89
C TYR A 128 1.78 -2.14 5.47
N PRO A 129 1.16 -0.99 5.87
CA PRO A 129 1.84 0.02 6.67
C PRO A 129 2.12 -0.52 8.07
N LEU A 130 3.31 -0.25 8.61
CA LEU A 130 3.70 -0.69 9.94
C LEU A 130 3.33 0.34 11.01
N ASN A 131 2.93 -0.14 12.19
CA ASN A 131 2.64 0.69 13.35
C ASN A 131 3.92 0.92 14.15
N THR A 132 4.72 1.91 13.74
CA THR A 132 5.88 2.36 14.52
C THR A 132 5.46 3.38 15.58
N ILE A 133 6.29 3.57 16.60
CA ILE A 133 6.01 4.52 17.70
C ILE A 133 5.87 5.96 17.17
N ASP A 134 6.69 6.34 16.20
CA ASP A 134 6.74 7.70 15.66
C ASP A 134 5.65 7.99 14.62
N LYS A 135 5.04 6.94 14.05
CA LYS A 135 4.05 7.06 12.97
C LYS A 135 2.90 8.04 13.28
N PRO A 136 2.26 8.02 14.47
CA PRO A 136 1.14 8.94 14.75
C PRO A 136 1.57 10.41 14.69
N TYR A 137 2.75 10.72 15.17
CA TYR A 137 3.30 12.08 15.14
C TYR A 137 3.63 12.51 13.70
N VAL A 138 4.32 11.66 12.95
CA VAL A 138 4.68 11.91 11.55
C VAL A 138 3.44 12.15 10.70
N MET A 139 2.46 11.25 10.77
CA MET A 139 1.25 11.34 9.97
C MET A 139 0.39 12.55 10.35
N LYS A 140 0.29 12.87 11.64
CA LYS A 140 -0.43 14.07 12.08
C LYS A 140 0.16 15.34 11.47
N LYS A 141 1.48 15.51 11.56
CA LYS A 141 2.16 16.69 10.98
C LYS A 141 1.99 16.74 9.46
N LEU A 142 2.27 15.63 8.78
CA LEU A 142 2.18 15.52 7.34
C LEU A 142 0.79 15.83 6.80
N LEU A 143 -0.25 15.20 7.38
CA LEU A 143 -1.62 15.38 6.90
C LEU A 143 -2.18 16.78 7.17
N ILE A 144 -1.89 17.39 8.33
CA ILE A 144 -2.31 18.76 8.61
C ILE A 144 -1.68 19.74 7.62
N TRP A 145 -0.38 19.60 7.37
CA TRP A 145 0.32 20.43 6.41
C TRP A 145 -0.16 20.21 4.98
N ALA A 146 -0.33 18.96 4.56
CA ALA A 146 -0.81 18.62 3.22
C ALA A 146 -2.22 19.19 2.97
N GLU A 147 -3.13 19.05 3.93
CA GLU A 147 -4.49 19.59 3.82
C GLU A 147 -4.49 21.13 3.68
N SER A 148 -3.60 21.85 4.37
CA SER A 148 -3.46 23.31 4.21
C SER A 148 -3.01 23.70 2.80
N ASN A 149 -2.45 22.76 2.02
CA ASN A 149 -2.04 22.91 0.62
C ASN A 149 -3.02 22.24 -0.37
N GLN A 150 -4.25 21.94 0.06
CA GLN A 150 -5.28 21.29 -0.75
C GLN A 150 -4.88 19.86 -1.23
N VAL A 151 -4.05 19.16 -0.45
CA VAL A 151 -3.67 17.78 -0.67
C VAL A 151 -4.16 16.93 0.50
N TYR A 152 -5.01 15.94 0.23
CA TYR A 152 -5.72 15.17 1.25
C TYR A 152 -5.27 13.72 1.20
N GLY A 153 -4.67 13.23 2.28
CA GLY A 153 -4.38 11.79 2.42
C GLY A 153 -5.66 11.00 2.62
N LEU A 154 -5.81 9.89 1.91
CA LEU A 154 -6.98 9.04 2.00
C LEU A 154 -6.60 7.56 1.92
N GLY A 155 -7.24 6.75 2.76
CA GLY A 155 -7.16 5.31 2.74
C GLY A 155 -5.84 4.76 3.30
N ARG A 156 -5.63 3.46 3.07
CA ARG A 156 -4.52 2.71 3.69
C ARG A 156 -3.16 3.39 3.54
N TRP A 157 -2.86 3.93 2.38
CA TRP A 157 -1.54 4.49 2.09
C TRP A 157 -1.48 6.00 2.24
N GLY A 158 -2.51 6.72 1.84
CA GLY A 158 -2.55 8.17 2.02
C GLY A 158 -2.57 8.58 3.50
N GLU A 159 -3.21 7.77 4.36
CA GLU A 159 -3.24 7.97 5.80
C GLU A 159 -2.27 7.05 6.56
N HIS A 160 -1.54 6.21 5.85
CA HIS A 160 -0.60 5.23 6.38
C HIS A 160 -1.18 4.38 7.52
N GLN A 161 -2.41 3.86 7.33
CA GLN A 161 -3.17 3.10 8.34
C GLN A 161 -3.61 1.74 7.78
N HIS A 162 -3.62 0.73 8.65
CA HIS A 162 -4.08 -0.60 8.29
C HIS A 162 -5.61 -0.66 8.30
N TYR A 163 -6.24 -0.01 7.32
CA TYR A 163 -7.69 -0.04 7.15
C TYR A 163 -8.17 -1.24 6.35
N ASN A 164 -9.33 -1.75 6.70
CA ASN A 164 -10.14 -2.61 5.85
C ASN A 164 -10.87 -1.75 4.80
N SER A 165 -11.44 -2.39 3.78
CA SER A 165 -12.10 -1.70 2.67
C SER A 165 -13.34 -0.90 3.08
N ASP A 166 -14.13 -1.41 4.03
CA ASP A 166 -15.30 -0.74 4.60
C ASP A 166 -14.93 0.59 5.26
N VAL A 167 -13.91 0.59 6.11
CA VAL A 167 -13.38 1.82 6.75
C VAL A 167 -12.86 2.79 5.69
N THR A 168 -12.17 2.29 4.65
CA THR A 168 -11.66 3.15 3.58
C THR A 168 -12.79 3.82 2.80
N VAL A 169 -13.90 3.10 2.55
CA VAL A 169 -15.08 3.65 1.87
C VAL A 169 -15.74 4.73 2.74
N GLU A 170 -15.96 4.47 4.02
CA GLU A 170 -16.51 5.46 4.96
C GLU A 170 -15.67 6.76 4.98
N ARG A 171 -14.35 6.64 5.05
CA ARG A 171 -13.46 7.81 5.04
C ARG A 171 -13.50 8.56 3.71
N ALA A 172 -13.66 7.84 2.60
CA ALA A 172 -13.81 8.47 1.29
C ALA A 172 -15.11 9.26 1.19
N MET A 173 -16.22 8.73 1.72
CA MET A 173 -17.51 9.43 1.78
C MET A 173 -17.39 10.70 2.64
N ASN A 174 -16.84 10.61 3.85
CA ASN A 174 -16.66 11.74 4.75
C ASN A 174 -15.75 12.82 4.14
N LEU A 175 -14.69 12.43 3.41
CA LEU A 175 -13.84 13.39 2.71
C LEU A 175 -14.59 14.07 1.56
N ALA A 176 -15.39 13.31 0.80
CA ALA A 176 -16.18 13.87 -0.31
C ALA A 176 -17.19 14.91 0.19
N GLU A 177 -17.93 14.63 1.28
CA GLU A 177 -18.84 15.57 1.91
C GLU A 177 -18.10 16.87 2.34
N LYS A 178 -16.99 16.73 3.05
CA LYS A 178 -16.13 17.85 3.46
C LYS A 178 -15.65 18.72 2.30
N LEU A 179 -15.41 18.13 1.12
CA LEU A 179 -14.89 18.83 -0.06
C LEU A 179 -15.98 19.50 -0.90
N ILE A 180 -17.23 19.01 -0.81
CA ILE A 180 -18.40 19.60 -1.52
C ILE A 180 -18.96 20.80 -0.74
N GLU A 181 -18.93 20.77 0.60
CA GLU A 181 -19.43 21.84 1.46
C GLU A 181 -18.55 23.10 1.49
N LYS A 182 -17.38 23.07 0.87
CA LYS A 182 -16.42 24.19 0.75
C LYS A 182 -16.39 24.73 -0.67
#